data_71bc7b8a2445fd3fafff032ab9bb9913
#
_entry.id   71bc7b8a2445fd3fafff032ab9bb9913
#
_cell.length_a   1.000
_cell.length_b   1.000
_cell.length_c   1.000
_cell.angle_alpha   90.00
_cell.angle_beta   90.00
_cell.angle_gamma   90.00
#
_symmetry.space_group_name_H-M   'P 1'
#
loop_
_entity.id
_entity.type
_entity.pdbx_description
1 polymer ?
#
loop_
_entity_poly.entity_id
_entity_poly.type
_entity_poly.pdbx_seq_one_letter_code
_entity_poly.pdbx_strand_id
1 'polypeptide(L)'
;MAHRGSALLAIPVLVLSLFLVGCPKRPATTAASAPPPTGSPAPAAAAPSTAPSMAPTMAAPATAPSTTPPMPSEFQATDNLKDIHFDFDKYDIRGGDAKILDANAAWLKSNDNLVLIEGHCDERGTNEYNLALGERRAKSTMNYLVAQGVQAARITIISYGKERPVCSEHSEDCWAKNRRAHFLVKAR
;
A
#
# COMPACT_ATOMS: atom_id res chain seq x y z
N MET A 1 24.08 -63.85 4.19
CA MET A 1 22.76 -64.39 3.80
C MET A 1 21.85 -63.14 3.66
N ALA A 2 21.76 -62.56 2.53
CA ALA A 2 20.83 -62.71 1.44
C ALA A 2 19.37 -62.47 1.90
N HIS A 3 18.75 -61.33 1.52
CA HIS A 3 17.70 -61.32 0.53
C HIS A 3 17.35 -59.92 0.06
N ARG A 4 17.43 -59.73 -1.22
CA ARG A 4 16.97 -58.67 -2.09
C ARG A 4 15.42 -58.71 -2.16
N GLY A 5 14.78 -57.55 -2.23
CA GLY A 5 13.38 -57.39 -2.58
C GLY A 5 13.18 -56.09 -3.35
N SER A 6 13.40 -56.14 -4.67
CA SER A 6 12.97 -55.10 -5.61
C SER A 6 11.47 -55.20 -5.79
N ALA A 7 10.78 -54.12 -5.53
CA ALA A 7 9.37 -53.93 -5.96
C ALA A 7 9.32 -52.75 -6.96
N LEU A 8 9.25 -53.13 -8.24
CA LEU A 8 8.84 -52.28 -9.35
C LEU A 8 7.35 -52.03 -9.22
N LEU A 9 6.91 -50.78 -9.04
CA LEU A 9 5.54 -50.41 -9.16
C LEU A 9 5.38 -49.47 -10.35
N ALA A 10 4.63 -49.98 -11.31
CA ALA A 10 4.26 -49.43 -12.59
C ALA A 10 3.49 -48.11 -12.47
N ILE A 11 3.86 -47.14 -13.29
CA ILE A 11 3.19 -45.87 -13.48
C ILE A 11 2.07 -46.08 -14.51
N PRO A 12 0.80 -45.82 -14.22
CA PRO A 12 -0.23 -45.73 -15.27
C PRO A 12 -0.14 -44.35 -15.93
N VAL A 13 0.10 -44.39 -17.23
CA VAL A 13 -0.05 -43.29 -18.18
C VAL A 13 -1.51 -42.90 -18.27
N LEU A 14 -1.88 -41.76 -17.70
CA LEU A 14 -3.23 -41.19 -17.86
C LEU A 14 -3.26 -40.29 -19.08
N VAL A 15 -4.06 -40.71 -20.07
CA VAL A 15 -4.29 -40.09 -21.35
C VAL A 15 -4.90 -38.69 -21.18
N LEU A 16 -4.21 -37.68 -21.70
CA LEU A 16 -4.61 -36.29 -21.75
C LEU A 16 -5.66 -36.09 -22.84
N SER A 17 -6.93 -35.93 -22.46
CA SER A 17 -8.01 -35.56 -23.39
C SER A 17 -7.99 -34.03 -23.62
N LEU A 18 -7.66 -33.70 -24.87
CA LEU A 18 -7.65 -32.33 -25.39
C LEU A 18 -9.10 -31.87 -25.66
N PHE A 19 -9.65 -31.00 -24.81
CA PHE A 19 -10.88 -30.27 -25.14
C PHE A 19 -10.52 -28.91 -25.73
N LEU A 20 -10.65 -28.85 -27.07
CA LEU A 20 -10.69 -27.61 -27.84
C LEU A 20 -12.06 -26.95 -27.62
N VAL A 21 -12.15 -25.97 -26.72
CA VAL A 21 -13.31 -25.09 -26.68
C VAL A 21 -12.99 -23.85 -27.49
N GLY A 22 -13.64 -23.74 -28.64
CA GLY A 22 -13.52 -22.63 -29.57
C GLY A 22 -14.09 -21.35 -28.97
N CYS A 23 -13.34 -20.25 -29.08
CA CYS A 23 -13.81 -18.92 -28.77
C CYS A 23 -14.87 -18.45 -29.75
N PRO A 24 -16.07 -17.99 -29.34
CA PRO A 24 -17.00 -17.32 -30.22
C PRO A 24 -16.51 -15.92 -30.59
N LYS A 25 -16.28 -15.71 -31.88
CA LYS A 25 -15.93 -14.43 -32.50
C LYS A 25 -17.11 -13.45 -32.34
N ARG A 26 -16.93 -12.38 -31.58
CA ARG A 26 -17.93 -11.31 -31.44
C ARG A 26 -18.10 -10.58 -32.77
N PRO A 27 -19.32 -10.36 -33.27
CA PRO A 27 -19.53 -9.55 -34.48
C PRO A 27 -19.22 -8.09 -34.21
N ALA A 28 -18.49 -7.44 -35.13
CA ALA A 28 -18.22 -6.02 -35.13
C ALA A 28 -19.53 -5.27 -35.41
N THR A 29 -19.98 -4.51 -34.44
CA THR A 29 -21.08 -3.55 -34.60
C THR A 29 -20.53 -2.31 -35.31
N THR A 30 -20.95 -2.13 -36.55
CA THR A 30 -20.68 -0.94 -37.35
C THR A 30 -21.34 0.27 -36.68
N ALA A 31 -20.52 1.17 -36.13
CA ALA A 31 -21.01 2.45 -35.63
C ALA A 31 -21.43 3.32 -36.81
N ALA A 32 -22.71 3.60 -36.90
CA ALA A 32 -23.27 4.59 -37.83
C ALA A 32 -22.80 5.99 -37.37
N SER A 33 -22.17 6.68 -38.32
CA SER A 33 -21.77 8.09 -38.20
C SER A 33 -23.00 8.97 -38.05
N ALA A 34 -23.14 9.66 -36.90
CA ALA A 34 -24.12 10.71 -36.70
C ALA A 34 -23.55 12.05 -37.20
N PRO A 35 -24.33 12.89 -37.90
CA PRO A 35 -23.89 14.21 -38.36
C PRO A 35 -23.81 15.23 -37.20
N PRO A 36 -22.96 16.27 -37.33
CA PRO A 36 -22.80 17.27 -36.27
C PRO A 36 -24.02 18.16 -36.13
N PRO A 37 -24.40 18.56 -34.89
CA PRO A 37 -25.46 19.57 -34.70
C PRO A 37 -24.89 20.97 -34.95
N THR A 38 -25.32 21.60 -36.01
CA THR A 38 -25.26 23.03 -36.23
C THR A 38 -26.44 23.68 -35.48
N GLY A 39 -26.15 24.62 -34.60
CA GLY A 39 -27.20 25.45 -33.97
C GLY A 39 -26.67 26.16 -32.73
N SER A 40 -26.08 27.34 -32.96
CA SER A 40 -25.94 28.35 -31.95
C SER A 40 -27.28 29.06 -31.75
N PRO A 41 -27.73 29.28 -30.53
CA PRO A 41 -28.36 30.58 -30.24
C PRO A 41 -27.76 31.24 -29.00
N ALA A 42 -27.76 32.54 -29.09
CA ALA A 42 -27.26 33.58 -28.23
C ALA A 42 -27.96 33.66 -26.83
N PRO A 43 -27.44 34.52 -25.94
CA PRO A 43 -27.60 34.41 -24.50
C PRO A 43 -28.95 34.91 -23.98
N ALA A 44 -29.56 34.16 -23.11
CA ALA A 44 -30.71 34.62 -22.33
C ALA A 44 -30.33 34.84 -20.86
N ALA A 45 -30.76 35.98 -20.39
CA ALA A 45 -30.49 36.65 -19.14
C ALA A 45 -30.59 35.80 -17.85
N ALA A 46 -29.76 36.21 -16.90
CA ALA A 46 -29.72 35.79 -15.50
C ALA A 46 -31.04 35.93 -14.77
N ALA A 47 -31.42 34.91 -14.03
CA ALA A 47 -32.29 35.02 -12.88
C ALA A 47 -31.53 34.59 -11.62
N PRO A 48 -31.57 35.35 -10.51
CA PRO A 48 -30.88 34.98 -9.29
C PRO A 48 -31.64 33.86 -8.57
N SER A 49 -31.08 32.69 -8.54
CA SER A 49 -31.58 31.59 -7.70
C SER A 49 -30.99 31.76 -6.29
N THR A 50 -31.82 32.24 -5.38
CA THR A 50 -31.58 32.23 -3.95
C THR A 50 -31.71 30.80 -3.45
N ALA A 51 -30.59 30.08 -3.37
CA ALA A 51 -30.50 28.84 -2.61
C ALA A 51 -30.23 29.17 -1.14
N PRO A 52 -30.98 28.57 -0.18
CA PRO A 52 -30.66 28.76 1.23
C PRO A 52 -29.33 28.06 1.53
N SER A 53 -28.34 28.85 1.96
CA SER A 53 -27.08 28.39 2.50
C SER A 53 -27.34 27.69 3.83
N MET A 54 -27.43 26.37 3.81
CA MET A 54 -27.30 25.58 5.03
C MET A 54 -25.82 25.48 5.38
N ALA A 55 -25.37 26.36 6.25
CA ALA A 55 -24.06 26.23 6.88
C ALA A 55 -23.99 24.86 7.62
N PRO A 56 -22.98 24.03 7.39
CA PRO A 56 -22.78 22.88 8.25
C PRO A 56 -22.44 23.40 9.65
N THR A 57 -23.30 23.11 10.62
CA THR A 57 -22.98 23.25 12.04
C THR A 57 -21.76 22.37 12.32
N MET A 58 -20.59 23.01 12.45
CA MET A 58 -19.39 22.34 12.94
C MET A 58 -19.66 21.97 14.40
N ALA A 59 -19.94 20.69 14.62
CA ALA A 59 -19.87 20.13 15.97
C ALA A 59 -18.45 20.37 16.48
N ALA A 60 -18.36 21.04 17.63
CA ALA A 60 -17.08 21.27 18.31
C ALA A 60 -16.36 19.95 18.49
N PRO A 61 -15.04 19.87 18.20
CA PRO A 61 -14.29 18.66 18.45
C PRO A 61 -14.30 18.40 19.96
N ALA A 62 -14.80 17.21 20.34
CA ALA A 62 -14.65 16.71 21.68
C ALA A 62 -13.15 16.74 22.02
N THR A 63 -12.83 17.37 23.12
CA THR A 63 -11.48 17.52 23.69
C THR A 63 -10.96 16.12 24.02
N ALA A 64 -10.27 15.50 23.05
CA ALA A 64 -9.47 14.32 23.32
C ALA A 64 -8.29 14.74 24.20
N PRO A 65 -7.86 13.94 25.18
CA PRO A 65 -6.69 14.25 25.97
C PRO A 65 -5.50 14.43 25.03
N SER A 66 -4.90 15.62 25.05
CA SER A 66 -3.71 15.96 24.25
C SER A 66 -2.51 15.20 24.83
N THR A 67 -2.40 13.93 24.47
CA THR A 67 -1.12 13.24 24.59
C THR A 67 -0.32 13.67 23.36
N THR A 68 0.63 14.57 23.54
CA THR A 68 1.56 14.97 22.48
C THR A 68 2.17 13.71 21.88
N PRO A 69 2.08 13.48 20.55
CA PRO A 69 2.71 12.32 19.95
C PRO A 69 4.19 12.30 20.27
N PRO A 70 4.79 11.14 20.61
CA PRO A 70 6.21 11.07 20.93
C PRO A 70 7.04 11.54 19.74
N MET A 71 8.11 12.30 20.03
CA MET A 71 8.98 12.86 18.98
C MET A 71 9.78 11.74 18.28
N PRO A 72 10.00 11.82 16.97
CA PRO A 72 10.77 10.80 16.23
C PRO A 72 12.16 10.53 16.81
N SER A 73 12.80 11.53 17.40
CA SER A 73 14.12 11.42 18.06
C SER A 73 14.16 10.49 19.28
N GLU A 74 13.01 10.12 19.82
CA GLU A 74 12.92 9.20 20.97
C GLU A 74 12.85 7.72 20.56
N PHE A 75 12.69 7.45 19.27
CA PHE A 75 12.61 6.10 18.73
C PHE A 75 13.96 5.64 18.23
N GLN A 76 14.23 4.35 18.36
CA GLN A 76 15.49 3.71 17.95
C GLN A 76 15.23 2.52 17.04
N ALA A 77 16.15 2.28 16.11
CA ALA A 77 16.12 1.10 15.27
C ALA A 77 16.38 -0.17 16.09
N THR A 78 15.80 -1.27 15.66
CA THR A 78 16.01 -2.60 16.27
C THR A 78 16.14 -3.67 15.18
N ASP A 79 17.02 -4.64 15.42
CA ASP A 79 17.19 -5.78 14.51
C ASP A 79 15.98 -6.72 14.47
N ASN A 80 15.06 -6.59 15.42
CA ASN A 80 13.86 -7.42 15.51
C ASN A 80 12.77 -7.03 14.51
N LEU A 81 12.79 -5.80 14.01
CA LEU A 81 11.86 -5.31 13.00
C LEU A 81 12.60 -5.12 11.68
N LYS A 82 12.11 -5.76 10.63
CA LYS A 82 12.72 -5.67 9.30
C LYS A 82 11.91 -4.74 8.43
N ASP A 83 12.62 -3.96 7.61
CA ASP A 83 12.01 -3.10 6.61
C ASP A 83 11.24 -3.92 5.58
N ILE A 84 10.19 -3.31 5.05
CA ILE A 84 9.48 -3.83 3.88
C ILE A 84 9.65 -2.87 2.71
N HIS A 85 9.53 -3.41 1.49
CA HIS A 85 9.76 -2.65 0.28
C HIS A 85 8.54 -2.65 -0.64
N PHE A 86 8.49 -1.62 -1.48
CA PHE A 86 7.37 -1.39 -2.38
C PHE A 86 7.83 -1.32 -3.83
N ASP A 87 6.92 -1.67 -4.74
CA ASP A 87 7.13 -1.44 -6.16
C ASP A 87 7.10 0.06 -6.49
N PHE A 88 7.60 0.39 -7.68
CA PHE A 88 7.55 1.76 -8.16
C PHE A 88 6.12 2.28 -8.18
N ASP A 89 5.92 3.46 -7.62
CA ASP A 89 4.63 4.17 -7.56
C ASP A 89 3.49 3.39 -6.88
N LYS A 90 3.82 2.39 -6.02
CA LYS A 90 2.85 1.59 -5.28
C LYS A 90 3.04 1.70 -3.77
N TYR A 91 1.95 1.42 -3.06
CA TYR A 91 1.87 1.31 -1.60
C TYR A 91 1.22 -0.01 -1.15
N ASP A 92 0.93 -0.91 -2.11
CA ASP A 92 0.41 -2.24 -1.80
C ASP A 92 1.51 -3.12 -1.21
N ILE A 93 1.17 -3.91 -0.19
CA ILE A 93 2.09 -4.87 0.45
C ILE A 93 2.32 -6.04 -0.52
N ARG A 94 3.58 -6.28 -0.88
CA ARG A 94 3.96 -7.42 -1.73
C ARG A 94 3.89 -8.72 -0.95
N GLY A 95 3.63 -9.85 -1.62
CA GLY A 95 3.50 -11.15 -0.96
C GLY A 95 4.73 -11.61 -0.17
N GLY A 96 5.94 -11.22 -0.60
CA GLY A 96 7.18 -11.47 0.14
C GLY A 96 7.27 -10.62 1.42
N ASP A 97 6.87 -9.36 1.32
CA ASP A 97 6.91 -8.40 2.44
C ASP A 97 5.81 -8.68 3.48
N ALA A 98 4.70 -9.29 3.08
CA ALA A 98 3.67 -9.75 4.00
C ALA A 98 4.23 -10.71 5.07
N LYS A 99 5.11 -11.64 4.67
CA LYS A 99 5.76 -12.58 5.61
C LYS A 99 6.69 -11.86 6.60
N ILE A 100 7.36 -10.79 6.14
CA ILE A 100 8.19 -9.96 7.01
C ILE A 100 7.29 -9.24 8.03
N LEU A 101 6.16 -8.70 7.59
CA LEU A 101 5.21 -8.03 8.48
C LEU A 101 4.56 -9.01 9.48
N ASP A 102 4.32 -10.27 9.09
CA ASP A 102 3.84 -11.29 10.03
C ASP A 102 4.84 -11.53 11.17
N ALA A 103 6.14 -11.61 10.83
CA ALA A 103 7.21 -11.74 11.82
C ALA A 103 7.33 -10.47 12.71
N ASN A 104 7.27 -9.29 12.11
CA ASN A 104 7.28 -8.01 12.82
C ASN A 104 6.08 -7.94 13.79
N ALA A 105 4.88 -8.32 13.34
CA ALA A 105 3.67 -8.33 14.16
C ALA A 105 3.79 -9.32 15.33
N ALA A 106 4.35 -10.50 15.10
CA ALA A 106 4.57 -11.49 16.15
C ALA A 106 5.50 -10.94 17.24
N TRP A 107 6.59 -10.30 16.86
CA TRP A 107 7.50 -9.66 17.81
C TRP A 107 6.82 -8.50 18.56
N LEU A 108 6.09 -7.63 17.88
CA LEU A 108 5.38 -6.51 18.49
C LEU A 108 4.30 -6.95 19.49
N LYS A 109 3.69 -8.11 19.29
CA LYS A 109 2.71 -8.70 20.22
C LYS A 109 3.37 -9.29 21.47
N SER A 110 4.66 -9.58 21.46
CA SER A 110 5.40 -10.11 22.62
C SER A 110 5.91 -9.02 23.57
N ASN A 111 5.68 -7.76 23.26
CA ASN A 111 6.10 -6.61 24.06
C ASN A 111 5.10 -5.45 23.94
N ASP A 112 5.31 -4.38 24.74
CA ASP A 112 4.44 -3.20 24.77
C ASP A 112 5.08 -1.95 24.15
N ASN A 113 6.16 -2.07 23.40
CA ASN A 113 6.87 -0.96 22.79
C ASN A 113 5.94 -0.12 21.88
N LEU A 114 6.17 1.18 21.86
CA LEU A 114 5.64 2.08 20.86
C LEU A 114 6.41 1.89 19.56
N VAL A 115 5.73 2.05 18.44
CA VAL A 115 6.30 1.86 17.11
C VAL A 115 6.12 3.12 16.28
N LEU A 116 7.18 3.56 15.62
CA LEU A 116 7.14 4.57 14.58
C LEU A 116 7.41 3.89 13.25
N ILE A 117 6.52 4.10 12.28
CA ILE A 117 6.68 3.62 10.91
C ILE A 117 7.00 4.82 10.03
N GLU A 118 8.16 4.80 9.42
CA GLU A 118 8.62 5.83 8.48
C GLU A 118 8.37 5.37 7.04
N GLY A 119 7.64 6.17 6.26
CA GLY A 119 7.40 5.91 4.84
C GLY A 119 8.39 6.67 3.96
N HIS A 120 9.06 5.94 3.07
CA HIS A 120 10.08 6.46 2.19
C HIS A 120 9.80 6.15 0.72
N CYS A 121 10.34 7.00 -0.16
CA CYS A 121 10.24 6.89 -1.61
C CYS A 121 11.62 6.99 -2.26
N ASP A 122 11.71 6.59 -3.53
CA ASP A 122 12.87 6.91 -4.36
C ASP A 122 12.83 8.38 -4.80
N GLU A 123 13.89 8.85 -5.45
CA GLU A 123 14.09 10.26 -5.79
C GLU A 123 13.16 10.81 -6.89
N ARG A 124 12.49 9.93 -7.64
CA ARG A 124 11.67 10.32 -8.80
C ARG A 124 10.37 11.01 -8.38
N GLY A 125 9.96 12.04 -9.14
CA GLY A 125 8.77 12.83 -8.85
C GLY A 125 9.03 14.04 -7.94
N THR A 126 7.95 14.78 -7.61
CA THR A 126 8.03 15.98 -6.74
C THR A 126 8.11 15.59 -5.27
N ASN A 127 8.51 16.53 -4.42
CA ASN A 127 8.56 16.32 -2.97
C ASN A 127 7.16 16.08 -2.39
N GLU A 128 6.19 16.88 -2.79
CA GLU A 128 4.80 16.80 -2.33
C GLU A 128 4.18 15.45 -2.67
N TYR A 129 4.40 14.99 -3.90
CA TYR A 129 3.94 13.67 -4.34
C TYR A 129 4.55 12.55 -3.49
N ASN A 130 5.87 12.59 -3.29
CA ASN A 130 6.58 11.58 -2.53
C ASN A 130 6.23 11.60 -1.03
N LEU A 131 5.97 12.77 -0.43
CA LEU A 131 5.46 12.86 0.93
C LEU A 131 4.11 12.15 1.05
N ALA A 132 3.18 12.40 0.12
CA ALA A 132 1.89 11.73 0.12
C ALA A 132 2.01 10.22 -0.14
N LEU A 133 2.90 9.78 -1.04
CA LEU A 133 3.13 8.36 -1.32
C LEU A 133 3.77 7.65 -0.12
N GLY A 134 4.74 8.28 0.53
CA GLY A 134 5.37 7.77 1.75
C GLY A 134 4.36 7.60 2.89
N GLU A 135 3.44 8.56 3.07
CA GLU A 135 2.35 8.43 4.05
C GLU A 135 1.44 7.24 3.74
N ARG A 136 1.06 7.03 2.46
CA ARG A 136 0.24 5.87 2.06
C ARG A 136 0.96 4.56 2.35
N ARG A 137 2.27 4.46 2.13
CA ARG A 137 3.11 3.30 2.46
C ARG A 137 3.14 3.01 3.95
N ALA A 138 3.41 4.02 4.77
CA ALA A 138 3.39 3.89 6.22
C ALA A 138 2.01 3.48 6.74
N LYS A 139 0.94 4.06 6.18
CA LYS A 139 -0.45 3.73 6.54
C LYS A 139 -0.84 2.31 6.12
N SER A 140 -0.46 1.86 4.92
CA SER A 140 -0.69 0.48 4.47
C SER A 140 0.00 -0.51 5.39
N THR A 141 1.25 -0.23 5.77
CA THR A 141 2.03 -1.02 6.73
C THR A 141 1.36 -1.06 8.11
N MET A 142 0.94 0.09 8.64
CA MET A 142 0.19 0.16 9.91
C MET A 142 -1.09 -0.67 9.86
N ASN A 143 -1.90 -0.52 8.80
CA ASN A 143 -3.15 -1.24 8.65
C ASN A 143 -2.93 -2.75 8.65
N TYR A 144 -1.86 -3.22 7.99
CA TYR A 144 -1.49 -4.64 8.01
C TYR A 144 -1.17 -5.12 9.43
N LEU A 145 -0.30 -4.41 10.16
CA LEU A 145 0.06 -4.75 11.54
C LEU A 145 -1.16 -4.77 12.47
N VAL A 146 -2.07 -3.80 12.32
CA VAL A 146 -3.33 -3.74 13.08
C VAL A 146 -4.22 -4.95 12.76
N ALA A 147 -4.33 -5.34 11.50
CA ALA A 147 -5.06 -6.54 11.09
C ALA A 147 -4.43 -7.82 11.69
N GLN A 148 -3.12 -7.84 11.95
CA GLN A 148 -2.40 -8.92 12.65
C GLN A 148 -2.53 -8.85 14.18
N GLY A 149 -3.29 -7.88 14.72
CA GLY A 149 -3.57 -7.76 16.15
C GLY A 149 -2.64 -6.83 16.94
N VAL A 150 -1.79 -6.04 16.28
CA VAL A 150 -1.02 -4.97 16.96
C VAL A 150 -1.96 -3.80 17.27
N GLN A 151 -1.91 -3.27 18.49
CA GLN A 151 -2.79 -2.17 18.89
C GLN A 151 -2.46 -0.88 18.12
N ALA A 152 -3.45 -0.29 17.44
CA ALA A 152 -3.28 0.95 16.67
C ALA A 152 -2.74 2.11 17.51
N ALA A 153 -3.13 2.21 18.78
CA ALA A 153 -2.68 3.24 19.71
C ALA A 153 -1.16 3.21 20.02
N ARG A 154 -0.48 2.11 19.66
CA ARG A 154 0.97 1.95 19.78
C ARG A 154 1.74 2.40 18.55
N ILE A 155 1.05 2.64 17.44
CA ILE A 155 1.69 2.89 16.15
C ILE A 155 1.55 4.36 15.78
N THR A 156 2.67 5.01 15.53
CA THR A 156 2.75 6.34 14.93
C THR A 156 3.30 6.20 13.52
N ILE A 157 2.82 6.99 12.57
CA ILE A 157 3.34 7.01 11.21
C ILE A 157 3.91 8.40 10.87
N ILE A 158 4.95 8.43 10.07
CA ILE A 158 5.51 9.64 9.49
C ILE A 158 5.97 9.35 8.05
N SER A 159 5.89 10.35 7.20
CA SER A 159 6.46 10.29 5.85
C SER A 159 7.67 11.21 5.75
N TYR A 160 8.73 10.70 5.20
CA TYR A 160 9.87 11.49 4.74
C TYR A 160 9.92 11.61 3.22
N GLY A 161 8.97 10.96 2.52
CA GLY A 161 9.01 10.96 1.06
C GLY A 161 10.38 10.54 0.55
N LYS A 162 11.02 11.37 -0.28
CA LYS A 162 12.36 11.14 -0.82
C LYS A 162 13.50 11.85 -0.06
N GLU A 163 13.20 12.51 1.06
CA GLU A 163 14.14 13.39 1.75
C GLU A 163 15.21 12.66 2.58
N ARG A 164 14.96 11.37 2.91
CA ARG A 164 15.90 10.53 3.69
C ARG A 164 16.25 9.24 2.96
N PRO A 165 17.01 9.32 1.86
CA PRO A 165 17.45 8.14 1.13
C PRO A 165 18.50 7.35 1.94
N VAL A 166 18.46 6.01 1.82
CA VAL A 166 19.52 5.11 2.33
C VAL A 166 20.54 4.80 1.24
N CYS A 167 20.22 5.14 0.00
CA CYS A 167 21.06 4.96 -1.16
C CYS A 167 20.86 6.16 -2.09
N SER A 168 21.95 6.75 -2.62
CA SER A 168 21.94 7.97 -3.42
C SER A 168 22.33 7.77 -4.88
N GLU A 169 22.57 6.54 -5.33
CA GLU A 169 22.87 6.24 -6.71
C GLU A 169 21.61 6.30 -7.58
N HIS A 170 21.75 6.79 -8.83
CA HIS A 170 20.67 6.84 -9.81
C HIS A 170 20.49 5.50 -10.52
N SER A 171 20.09 4.46 -9.78
CA SER A 171 19.91 3.10 -10.29
C SER A 171 18.67 2.44 -9.69
N GLU A 172 18.09 1.45 -10.41
CA GLU A 172 16.91 0.74 -9.90
C GLU A 172 17.20 -0.01 -8.60
N ASP A 173 18.41 -0.56 -8.45
CA ASP A 173 18.81 -1.26 -7.22
C ASP A 173 18.82 -0.30 -6.02
N CYS A 174 19.24 0.94 -6.22
CA CYS A 174 19.24 1.97 -5.20
C CYS A 174 17.81 2.47 -4.94
N TRP A 175 17.04 2.74 -5.98
CA TRP A 175 15.65 3.17 -5.85
C TRP A 175 14.79 2.13 -5.12
N ALA A 176 15.00 0.84 -5.40
CA ALA A 176 14.30 -0.25 -4.72
C ALA A 176 14.58 -0.25 -3.20
N LYS A 177 15.80 0.05 -2.76
CA LYS A 177 16.16 0.19 -1.34
C LYS A 177 15.49 1.39 -0.69
N ASN A 178 15.31 2.48 -1.44
CA ASN A 178 14.65 3.70 -0.93
C ASN A 178 13.14 3.55 -0.79
N ARG A 179 12.49 2.75 -1.64
CA ARG A 179 11.04 2.49 -1.57
C ARG A 179 10.70 1.54 -0.43
N ARG A 180 10.69 2.04 0.80
CA ARG A 180 10.54 1.20 2.00
C ARG A 180 9.61 1.80 3.05
N ALA A 181 9.14 0.95 3.96
CA ALA A 181 8.69 1.36 5.28
C ALA A 181 9.71 0.88 6.31
N HIS A 182 10.23 1.82 7.10
CA HIS A 182 11.23 1.61 8.13
C HIS A 182 10.58 1.64 9.50
N PHE A 183 11.10 0.85 10.45
CA PHE A 183 10.51 0.69 11.77
C PHE A 183 11.48 1.14 12.85
N LEU A 184 10.98 1.98 13.74
CA LEU A 184 11.67 2.38 14.96
C LEU A 184 10.80 2.05 16.16
N VAL A 185 11.41 1.80 17.30
CA VAL A 185 10.70 1.49 18.55
C VAL A 185 11.15 2.38 19.69
N LYS A 186 10.24 2.60 20.64
CA LYS A 186 10.49 3.23 21.91
C LYS A 186 9.87 2.37 23.01
N ALA A 187 10.63 2.07 24.07
CA ALA A 187 10.08 1.43 25.25
C ALA A 187 8.96 2.29 25.84
N ARG A 188 7.89 1.66 26.29
CA ARG A 188 6.74 2.34 26.90
C ARG A 188 6.97 2.57 28.38
#